data_d872bd5b17e6f26a7fb26ffb95c16601
#
_entry.id   d872bd5b17e6f26a7fb26ffb95c16601
#
_cell.length_a   1.000
_cell.length_b   1.000
_cell.length_c   1.000
_cell.angle_alpha   90.00
_cell.angle_beta   90.00
_cell.angle_gamma   90.00
#
_symmetry.space_group_name_H-M   'P 1'
#
loop_
_entity.id
_entity.type
_entity.pdbx_description
1 polymer ?
#
loop_
_entity_poly.entity_id
_entity_poly.type
_entity_poly.pdbx_seq_one_letter_code
_entity_poly.pdbx_strand_id
1 'polypeptide(L)'
;KKVRRDRVGHIHLVVPVAHIWYFRSLPNKIGYLLGLPSKKLDMIIYYERYVVIQSGIALNSEGEPLQKMDFLTEEEYLNALEQVPAENQYLDDTDPDKFIAKMGAECLIELLSRIDLEKLSYELRHKANNETSKQRKTEALKRLQVVEAFKDANLRRENLPEWMIMKVVPVIPPELRPLVPLDGGRFATSDLNDLYRRVIIRNNRLKRLVEIKAPEVILRNEKRMLQESVDSLFDNTRKSSAVKTDANRPLKSLSDSLKGKQGRFRQNLLGKRVDYSARSVIVGGPELKLYECGLPKDMAAELYKPFIIRKLIERGIVKTVKSAKKIIDRREPLVW
;
A
#
# COMPACT_ATOMS: atom_id res chain seq x y z
N LYS A 1 2.23 21.70 -22.03
CA LYS A 1 0.96 21.38 -21.32
C LYS A 1 1.29 21.17 -19.86
N LYS A 2 0.61 21.90 -18.97
CA LYS A 2 0.75 21.72 -17.52
C LYS A 2 0.30 20.30 -17.16
N VAL A 3 1.17 19.56 -16.49
CA VAL A 3 0.87 18.15 -16.15
C VAL A 3 -0.18 18.14 -15.04
N ARG A 4 -1.40 17.70 -15.35
CA ARG A 4 -2.50 17.66 -14.38
C ARG A 4 -2.34 16.58 -13.31
N ARG A 5 -1.36 15.68 -13.48
CA ARG A 5 -1.02 14.58 -12.56
C ARG A 5 -0.34 15.05 -11.27
N ASP A 6 0.12 16.31 -11.20
CA ASP A 6 0.76 16.88 -10.01
C ASP A 6 -0.23 17.27 -8.91
N ARG A 7 -1.55 17.15 -9.17
CA ARG A 7 -2.60 17.49 -8.21
C ARG A 7 -2.83 16.36 -7.23
N VAL A 8 -1.91 16.18 -6.30
CA VAL A 8 -2.02 15.21 -5.19
C VAL A 8 -2.76 15.88 -4.03
N GLY A 9 -3.76 15.18 -3.48
CA GLY A 9 -4.44 15.56 -2.25
C GLY A 9 -3.98 14.71 -1.07
N HIS A 10 -4.53 14.99 0.12
CA HIS A 10 -4.31 14.19 1.32
C HIS A 10 -5.53 14.19 2.22
N ILE A 11 -5.66 13.16 3.06
CA ILE A 11 -6.69 13.02 4.06
C ILE A 11 -5.99 12.90 5.42
N HIS A 12 -6.16 13.88 6.30
CA HIS A 12 -5.74 13.77 7.68
C HIS A 12 -6.67 12.81 8.43
N LEU A 13 -6.10 11.79 9.03
CA LEU A 13 -6.83 10.82 9.83
C LEU A 13 -6.95 11.34 11.28
N VAL A 14 -8.12 11.17 11.88
CA VAL A 14 -8.38 11.51 13.29
C VAL A 14 -7.56 10.62 14.22
N VAL A 15 -7.37 9.36 13.83
CA VAL A 15 -6.60 8.36 14.55
C VAL A 15 -5.62 7.72 13.57
N PRO A 16 -4.37 7.45 13.97
CA PRO A 16 -3.41 6.77 13.12
C PRO A 16 -3.90 5.38 12.72
N VAL A 17 -3.46 4.90 11.57
CA VAL A 17 -3.88 3.63 10.95
C VAL A 17 -2.65 2.86 10.50
N ALA A 18 -2.60 1.55 10.77
CA ALA A 18 -1.53 0.69 10.29
C ALA A 18 -1.65 0.44 8.78
N HIS A 19 -0.54 0.50 8.07
CA HIS A 19 -0.52 0.28 6.63
C HIS A 19 -0.52 -1.21 6.31
N ILE A 20 -1.56 -1.68 5.62
CA ILE A 20 -1.79 -3.12 5.35
C ILE A 20 -0.62 -3.82 4.64
N TRP A 21 0.16 -3.12 3.84
CA TRP A 21 1.33 -3.71 3.17
C TRP A 21 2.44 -4.14 4.13
N TYR A 22 2.48 -3.59 5.35
CA TYR A 22 3.52 -3.88 6.34
C TYR A 22 3.11 -4.92 7.38
N PHE A 23 1.82 -5.18 7.57
CA PHE A 23 1.39 -6.21 8.51
C PHE A 23 0.71 -7.43 7.86
N ARG A 24 0.15 -7.30 6.66
CA ARG A 24 -0.46 -8.43 5.93
C ARG A 24 0.43 -9.02 4.83
N SER A 25 1.54 -8.39 4.48
CA SER A 25 2.51 -8.96 3.54
C SER A 25 3.38 -10.01 4.22
N LEU A 26 3.89 -10.95 3.46
CA LEU A 26 4.92 -11.88 3.90
C LEU A 26 6.27 -11.47 3.30
N PRO A 27 7.32 -11.24 4.10
CA PRO A 27 7.34 -11.29 5.56
C PRO A 27 6.60 -10.12 6.22
N ASN A 28 5.95 -10.39 7.37
CA ASN A 28 5.27 -9.35 8.15
C ASN A 28 6.29 -8.47 8.86
N LYS A 29 6.49 -7.25 8.37
CA LYS A 29 7.55 -6.34 8.84
C LYS A 29 7.31 -5.86 10.27
N ILE A 30 6.07 -5.42 10.59
CA ILE A 30 5.71 -4.97 11.93
C ILE A 30 5.84 -6.13 12.93
N GLY A 31 5.31 -7.30 12.57
CA GLY A 31 5.41 -8.49 13.41
C GLY A 31 6.85 -8.95 13.64
N TYR A 32 7.73 -8.83 12.65
CA TYR A 32 9.14 -9.19 12.80
C TYR A 32 9.92 -8.23 13.70
N LEU A 33 9.64 -6.92 13.63
CA LEU A 33 10.24 -5.96 14.54
C LEU A 33 9.79 -6.20 15.99
N LEU A 34 8.49 -6.34 16.21
CA LEU A 34 7.91 -6.54 17.54
C LEU A 34 8.05 -7.97 18.08
N GLY A 35 8.39 -8.94 17.24
CA GLY A 35 8.42 -10.36 17.63
C GLY A 35 7.04 -10.97 17.82
N LEU A 36 6.01 -10.40 17.17
CA LEU A 36 4.63 -10.82 17.30
C LEU A 36 4.19 -11.71 16.12
N PRO A 37 3.48 -12.82 16.38
CA PRO A 37 2.80 -13.56 15.33
C PRO A 37 1.64 -12.74 14.75
N SER A 38 1.32 -12.98 13.48
CA SER A 38 0.30 -12.22 12.74
C SER A 38 -1.06 -12.18 13.45
N LYS A 39 -1.47 -13.27 14.11
CA LYS A 39 -2.75 -13.33 14.86
C LYS A 39 -2.78 -12.35 16.03
N LYS A 40 -1.69 -12.25 16.80
CA LYS A 40 -1.58 -11.28 17.90
C LYS A 40 -1.55 -9.84 17.38
N LEU A 41 -0.86 -9.61 16.28
CA LEU A 41 -0.82 -8.30 15.64
C LEU A 41 -2.19 -7.85 15.14
N ASP A 42 -2.98 -8.77 14.57
CA ASP A 42 -4.36 -8.49 14.15
C ASP A 42 -5.24 -8.07 15.33
N MET A 43 -5.10 -8.73 16.49
CA MET A 43 -5.86 -8.37 17.71
C MET A 43 -5.59 -6.93 18.16
N ILE A 44 -4.34 -6.45 17.99
CA ILE A 44 -3.98 -5.06 18.26
C ILE A 44 -4.64 -4.13 17.24
N ILE A 45 -4.40 -4.36 15.95
CA ILE A 45 -4.76 -3.47 14.85
C ILE A 45 -6.28 -3.28 14.75
N TYR A 46 -7.04 -4.37 14.99
CA TYR A 46 -8.50 -4.35 14.89
C TYR A 46 -9.21 -4.12 16.23
N TYR A 47 -8.50 -3.61 17.25
CA TYR A 47 -9.06 -3.19 18.53
C TYR A 47 -9.76 -4.32 19.29
N GLU A 48 -9.22 -5.55 19.23
CA GLU A 48 -9.77 -6.69 19.97
C GLU A 48 -9.22 -6.78 21.39
N ARG A 49 -7.96 -6.40 21.60
CA ARG A 49 -7.23 -6.52 22.87
C ARG A 49 -6.40 -5.27 23.16
N TYR A 50 -6.28 -4.95 24.45
CA TYR A 50 -5.29 -4.00 24.96
C TYR A 50 -3.93 -4.65 25.02
N VAL A 51 -2.88 -3.88 24.80
CA VAL A 51 -1.50 -4.34 24.94
C VAL A 51 -0.77 -3.44 25.92
N VAL A 52 -0.09 -4.07 26.87
CA VAL A 52 0.74 -3.39 27.86
C VAL A 52 2.02 -2.89 27.19
N ILE A 53 2.17 -1.58 27.11
CA ILE A 53 3.38 -0.93 26.60
C ILE A 53 4.39 -0.78 27.75
N GLN A 54 3.87 -0.42 28.91
CA GLN A 54 4.61 -0.23 30.16
C GLN A 54 3.76 -0.73 31.31
N SER A 55 4.29 -1.66 32.09
CA SER A 55 3.55 -2.32 33.16
C SER A 55 3.37 -1.42 34.42
N GLY A 56 4.35 -0.54 34.68
CA GLY A 56 4.32 0.24 35.94
C GLY A 56 4.13 -0.65 37.13
N ILE A 57 3.24 -0.21 38.02
CA ILE A 57 2.85 -0.91 39.27
C ILE A 57 1.60 -1.78 39.12
N ALA A 58 1.06 -1.93 37.90
CA ALA A 58 -0.18 -2.67 37.67
C ALA A 58 0.01 -4.18 37.80
N LEU A 59 -0.98 -4.86 38.39
CA LEU A 59 -1.01 -6.29 38.60
C LEU A 59 -2.08 -6.95 37.71
N ASN A 60 -1.90 -8.23 37.39
CA ASN A 60 -2.92 -9.04 36.72
C ASN A 60 -4.02 -9.48 37.72
N SER A 61 -5.05 -10.16 37.22
CA SER A 61 -6.15 -10.68 38.05
C SER A 61 -5.69 -11.72 39.13
N GLU A 62 -4.50 -12.26 38.98
CA GLU A 62 -3.89 -13.24 39.90
C GLU A 62 -2.93 -12.57 40.90
N GLY A 63 -2.78 -11.25 40.84
CA GLY A 63 -1.88 -10.48 41.72
C GLY A 63 -0.41 -10.49 41.31
N GLU A 64 -0.09 -10.98 40.08
CA GLU A 64 1.26 -10.94 39.54
C GLU A 64 1.52 -9.64 38.76
N PRO A 65 2.76 -9.12 38.72
CA PRO A 65 3.06 -7.93 37.94
C PRO A 65 2.88 -8.18 36.45
N LEU A 66 2.15 -7.29 35.78
CA LEU A 66 1.98 -7.32 34.33
C LEU A 66 3.33 -7.17 33.62
N GLN A 67 3.48 -7.84 32.48
CA GLN A 67 4.69 -7.74 31.68
C GLN A 67 4.45 -6.90 30.42
N LYS A 68 5.52 -6.31 29.90
CA LYS A 68 5.49 -5.63 28.61
C LYS A 68 5.05 -6.62 27.52
N MET A 69 4.13 -6.21 26.67
CA MET A 69 3.53 -7.00 25.57
C MET A 69 2.49 -8.03 26.03
N ASP A 70 1.98 -7.93 27.26
CA ASP A 70 0.81 -8.71 27.67
C ASP A 70 -0.46 -8.20 26.98
N PHE A 71 -1.34 -9.16 26.66
CA PHE A 71 -2.60 -8.90 25.98
C PHE A 71 -3.75 -8.98 26.99
N LEU A 72 -4.40 -7.85 27.22
CA LEU A 72 -5.49 -7.75 28.19
C LEU A 72 -6.85 -7.70 27.49
N THR A 73 -7.83 -8.34 28.09
CA THR A 73 -9.25 -8.10 27.79
C THR A 73 -9.67 -6.73 28.32
N GLU A 74 -10.86 -6.27 27.95
CA GLU A 74 -11.41 -5.03 28.50
C GLU A 74 -11.60 -5.10 30.01
N GLU A 75 -12.07 -6.25 30.53
CA GLU A 75 -12.25 -6.49 31.97
C GLU A 75 -10.92 -6.47 32.72
N GLU A 76 -9.91 -7.18 32.21
CA GLU A 76 -8.55 -7.19 32.79
C GLU A 76 -7.91 -5.81 32.78
N TYR A 77 -8.12 -5.04 31.73
CA TYR A 77 -7.63 -3.65 31.62
C TYR A 77 -8.30 -2.73 32.64
N LEU A 78 -9.62 -2.82 32.79
CA LEU A 78 -10.35 -2.02 33.79
C LEU A 78 -9.94 -2.40 35.23
N ASN A 79 -9.82 -3.70 35.52
CA ASN A 79 -9.34 -4.17 36.81
C ASN A 79 -7.92 -3.68 37.11
N ALA A 80 -7.02 -3.68 36.12
CA ALA A 80 -5.69 -3.15 36.29
C ALA A 80 -5.68 -1.62 36.55
N LEU A 81 -6.59 -0.88 35.91
CA LEU A 81 -6.75 0.55 36.12
C LEU A 81 -7.29 0.88 37.52
N GLU A 82 -8.22 0.09 38.06
CA GLU A 82 -8.79 0.27 39.37
C GLU A 82 -7.74 0.03 40.50
N GLN A 83 -6.78 -0.86 40.28
CA GLN A 83 -5.70 -1.17 41.22
C GLN A 83 -4.62 -0.12 41.24
N VAL A 84 -4.47 0.67 40.18
CA VAL A 84 -3.46 1.70 40.04
C VAL A 84 -3.99 3.01 40.65
N PRO A 85 -3.22 3.73 41.50
CA PRO A 85 -3.63 5.03 42.05
C PRO A 85 -3.98 6.04 40.94
N ALA A 86 -5.02 6.85 41.17
CA ALA A 86 -5.47 7.84 40.19
C ALA A 86 -4.38 8.86 39.79
N GLU A 87 -3.40 9.09 40.66
CA GLU A 87 -2.26 9.96 40.39
C GLU A 87 -1.33 9.43 39.30
N ASN A 88 -1.31 8.12 39.08
CA ASN A 88 -0.49 7.46 38.05
C ASN A 88 -0.80 7.96 36.63
N GLN A 89 -2.04 8.41 36.38
CA GLN A 89 -2.41 8.97 35.07
C GLN A 89 -1.68 10.28 34.73
N TYR A 90 -1.25 11.01 35.74
CA TYR A 90 -0.58 12.31 35.62
C TYR A 90 0.95 12.20 35.58
N LEU A 91 1.50 10.99 35.77
CA LEU A 91 2.94 10.75 35.65
C LEU A 91 3.38 10.98 34.19
N ASP A 92 4.65 11.33 34.00
CA ASP A 92 5.23 11.45 32.68
C ASP A 92 5.27 10.07 32.00
N ASP A 93 5.11 10.03 30.67
CA ASP A 93 5.16 8.77 29.87
C ASP A 93 6.55 8.10 29.90
N THR A 94 7.56 8.80 30.42
CA THR A 94 8.91 8.28 30.64
C THR A 94 9.10 7.66 32.01
N ASP A 95 8.16 7.90 32.95
CA ASP A 95 8.23 7.37 34.31
C ASP A 95 8.01 5.85 34.32
N PRO A 96 8.94 5.05 34.85
CA PRO A 96 8.84 3.59 34.85
C PRO A 96 7.62 3.06 35.62
N ASP A 97 7.10 3.81 36.61
CA ASP A 97 5.97 3.41 37.44
C ASP A 97 4.60 3.66 36.78
N LYS A 98 4.57 4.40 35.68
CA LYS A 98 3.33 4.65 34.93
C LYS A 98 2.82 3.40 34.23
N PHE A 99 1.55 3.07 34.45
CA PHE A 99 0.87 2.02 33.65
C PHE A 99 0.36 2.59 32.33
N ILE A 100 0.80 2.00 31.23
CA ILE A 100 0.38 2.38 29.87
C ILE A 100 -0.03 1.12 29.12
N ALA A 101 -1.32 1.02 28.77
CA ALA A 101 -1.83 0.01 27.86
C ALA A 101 -2.74 0.68 26.83
N LYS A 102 -2.56 0.34 25.57
CA LYS A 102 -3.29 0.94 24.44
C LYS A 102 -3.75 -0.14 23.44
N MET A 103 -4.64 0.26 22.55
CA MET A 103 -5.13 -0.55 21.42
C MET A 103 -4.78 0.12 20.09
N GLY A 104 -4.90 -0.65 19.01
CA GLY A 104 -4.84 -0.14 17.66
C GLY A 104 -3.48 0.37 17.22
N ALA A 105 -3.48 1.21 16.20
CA ALA A 105 -2.26 1.75 15.62
C ALA A 105 -1.52 2.73 16.56
N GLU A 106 -2.21 3.35 17.52
CA GLU A 106 -1.59 4.20 18.53
C GLU A 106 -0.62 3.38 19.42
N CYS A 107 -1.05 2.18 19.83
CA CYS A 107 -0.19 1.23 20.53
C CYS A 107 1.05 0.88 19.71
N LEU A 108 0.87 0.60 18.42
CA LEU A 108 1.97 0.22 17.54
C LEU A 108 2.98 1.35 17.34
N ILE A 109 2.55 2.61 17.27
CA ILE A 109 3.48 3.74 17.17
C ILE A 109 4.40 3.76 18.40
N GLU A 110 3.85 3.66 19.59
CA GLU A 110 4.65 3.69 20.82
C GLU A 110 5.56 2.47 20.95
N LEU A 111 5.07 1.29 20.62
CA LEU A 111 5.90 0.09 20.63
C LEU A 111 7.05 0.19 19.63
N LEU A 112 6.80 0.69 18.40
CA LEU A 112 7.80 0.82 17.36
C LEU A 112 8.83 1.93 17.66
N SER A 113 8.40 3.04 18.26
CA SER A 113 9.30 4.14 18.65
C SER A 113 10.25 3.77 19.79
N ARG A 114 9.82 2.85 20.67
CA ARG A 114 10.61 2.37 21.81
C ARG A 114 11.52 1.18 21.48
N ILE A 115 11.62 0.77 20.22
CA ILE A 115 12.52 -0.34 19.80
C ILE A 115 13.95 0.18 19.66
N ASP A 116 14.85 -0.45 20.36
CA ASP A 116 16.29 -0.33 20.13
C ASP A 116 16.70 -1.35 19.05
N LEU A 117 16.90 -0.85 17.82
CA LEU A 117 17.27 -1.67 16.66
C LEU A 117 18.68 -2.28 16.80
N GLU A 118 19.60 -1.62 17.50
CA GLU A 118 20.95 -2.12 17.69
C GLU A 118 20.96 -3.31 18.64
N LYS A 119 20.32 -3.16 19.78
CA LYS A 119 20.17 -4.24 20.76
C LYS A 119 19.44 -5.43 20.16
N LEU A 120 18.32 -5.19 19.47
CA LEU A 120 17.54 -6.26 18.81
C LEU A 120 18.35 -6.99 17.74
N SER A 121 19.16 -6.28 16.94
CA SER A 121 20.06 -6.88 15.96
C SER A 121 21.09 -7.81 16.64
N TYR A 122 21.71 -7.35 17.71
CA TYR A 122 22.68 -8.14 18.47
C TYR A 122 22.04 -9.41 19.05
N GLU A 123 20.90 -9.29 19.72
CA GLU A 123 20.14 -10.42 20.28
C GLU A 123 19.77 -11.47 19.22
N LEU A 124 19.31 -11.01 18.06
CA LEU A 124 18.94 -11.92 16.96
C LEU A 124 20.16 -12.61 16.33
N ARG A 125 21.29 -11.94 16.21
CA ARG A 125 22.56 -12.56 15.76
C ARG A 125 23.02 -13.63 16.72
N HIS A 126 23.01 -13.32 18.01
CA HIS A 126 23.35 -14.27 19.07
C HIS A 126 22.42 -15.50 19.03
N LYS A 127 21.10 -15.27 18.93
CA LYS A 127 20.11 -16.33 18.82
C LYS A 127 20.32 -17.18 17.56
N ALA A 128 20.57 -16.56 16.41
CA ALA A 128 20.81 -17.29 15.16
C ALA A 128 22.10 -18.16 15.20
N ASN A 129 23.12 -17.74 15.95
CA ASN A 129 24.35 -18.51 16.08
C ASN A 129 24.20 -19.71 17.05
N ASN A 130 23.46 -19.52 18.13
CA ASN A 130 23.36 -20.51 19.21
C ASN A 130 22.16 -21.47 19.06
N GLU A 131 21.21 -21.17 18.16
CA GLU A 131 20.02 -22.01 17.98
C GLU A 131 20.37 -23.32 17.25
N THR A 132 19.99 -24.44 17.87
CA THR A 132 20.23 -25.79 17.33
C THR A 132 19.14 -26.21 16.32
N SER A 133 17.92 -25.69 16.46
CA SER A 133 16.82 -25.98 15.55
C SER A 133 16.96 -25.21 14.24
N LYS A 134 17.08 -25.94 13.12
CA LYS A 134 17.17 -25.35 11.76
C LYS A 134 16.02 -24.42 11.43
N GLN A 135 14.78 -24.74 11.87
CA GLN A 135 13.60 -23.93 11.63
C GLN A 135 13.68 -22.60 12.38
N ARG A 136 13.96 -22.64 13.70
CA ARG A 136 14.08 -21.44 14.54
C ARG A 136 15.25 -20.57 14.11
N LYS A 137 16.36 -21.18 13.70
CA LYS A 137 17.51 -20.47 13.13
C LYS A 137 17.12 -19.71 11.85
N THR A 138 16.40 -20.37 10.94
CA THR A 138 15.94 -19.74 9.68
C THR A 138 14.96 -18.57 9.96
N GLU A 139 14.09 -18.71 10.95
CA GLU A 139 13.17 -17.66 11.37
C GLU A 139 13.93 -16.47 11.98
N ALA A 140 14.90 -16.73 12.87
CA ALA A 140 15.75 -15.69 13.45
C ALA A 140 16.53 -14.92 12.36
N LEU A 141 17.06 -15.62 11.35
CA LEU A 141 17.78 -14.99 10.23
C LEU A 141 16.83 -14.12 9.36
N LYS A 142 15.62 -14.59 9.06
CA LYS A 142 14.63 -13.79 8.34
C LYS A 142 14.23 -12.53 9.11
N ARG A 143 14.06 -12.66 10.43
CA ARG A 143 13.75 -11.52 11.29
C ARG A 143 14.93 -10.55 11.36
N LEU A 144 16.16 -11.07 11.51
CA LEU A 144 17.37 -10.27 11.50
C LEU A 144 17.53 -9.46 10.22
N GLN A 145 17.25 -10.04 9.06
CA GLN A 145 17.32 -9.34 7.76
C GLN A 145 16.42 -8.10 7.72
N VAL A 146 15.21 -8.17 8.30
CA VAL A 146 14.29 -7.04 8.37
C VAL A 146 14.82 -5.98 9.35
N VAL A 147 15.32 -6.40 10.52
CA VAL A 147 15.87 -5.49 11.54
C VAL A 147 17.09 -4.74 11.01
N GLU A 148 18.02 -5.44 10.35
CA GLU A 148 19.21 -4.81 9.75
C GLU A 148 18.82 -3.79 8.68
N ALA A 149 17.84 -4.10 7.83
CA ALA A 149 17.36 -3.16 6.82
C ALA A 149 16.79 -1.87 7.44
N PHE A 150 16.05 -1.98 8.56
CA PHE A 150 15.56 -0.81 9.29
C PHE A 150 16.68 -0.07 10.03
N LYS A 151 17.65 -0.79 10.59
CA LYS A 151 18.83 -0.18 11.24
C LYS A 151 19.61 0.67 10.24
N ASP A 152 19.93 0.12 9.07
CA ASP A 152 20.66 0.83 8.03
C ASP A 152 19.89 2.04 7.49
N ALA A 153 18.57 1.91 7.30
CA ALA A 153 17.70 3.00 6.86
C ALA A 153 17.56 4.09 7.93
N ASN A 154 17.51 3.72 9.21
CA ASN A 154 17.45 4.67 10.33
C ASN A 154 18.74 5.49 10.45
N LEU A 155 19.90 4.85 10.32
CA LEU A 155 21.19 5.55 10.31
C LEU A 155 21.28 6.61 9.22
N ARG A 156 20.68 6.37 8.05
CA ARG A 156 20.59 7.33 6.94
C ARG A 156 19.42 8.30 7.07
N ARG A 157 18.59 8.17 8.10
CA ARG A 157 17.32 8.92 8.27
C ARG A 157 16.37 8.78 7.07
N GLU A 158 16.43 7.66 6.35
CA GLU A 158 15.59 7.40 5.18
C GLU A 158 14.25 6.78 5.57
N ASN A 159 14.22 5.98 6.64
CA ASN A 159 13.02 5.28 7.08
C ASN A 159 13.06 4.94 8.57
N LEU A 160 11.95 5.20 9.26
CA LEU A 160 11.78 4.87 10.68
C LEU A 160 10.73 3.77 10.83
N PRO A 161 10.84 2.86 11.84
CA PRO A 161 9.84 1.82 12.07
C PRO A 161 8.42 2.37 12.26
N GLU A 162 8.26 3.48 12.96
CA GLU A 162 6.98 4.13 13.23
C GLU A 162 6.28 4.68 11.97
N TRP A 163 7.02 4.92 10.88
CA TRP A 163 6.43 5.40 9.61
C TRP A 163 5.62 4.33 8.87
N MET A 164 5.63 3.08 9.34
CA MET A 164 4.70 2.06 8.86
C MET A 164 3.26 2.31 9.31
N ILE A 165 3.07 3.26 10.22
CA ILE A 165 1.76 3.71 10.70
C ILE A 165 1.46 5.09 10.10
N MET A 166 0.31 5.20 9.47
CA MET A 166 -0.08 6.41 8.74
C MET A 166 -0.95 7.32 9.58
N LYS A 167 -0.62 8.60 9.60
CA LYS A 167 -1.46 9.69 10.12
C LYS A 167 -2.16 10.45 8.99
N VAL A 168 -1.65 10.32 7.77
CA VAL A 168 -2.15 10.99 6.57
C VAL A 168 -2.21 9.99 5.42
N VAL A 169 -3.35 9.94 4.73
CA VAL A 169 -3.54 9.10 3.54
C VAL A 169 -3.38 9.96 2.29
N PRO A 170 -2.46 9.60 1.37
CA PRO A 170 -2.31 10.31 0.11
C PRO A 170 -3.50 10.04 -0.83
N VAL A 171 -3.95 11.09 -1.52
CA VAL A 171 -5.03 11.00 -2.52
C VAL A 171 -4.43 11.19 -3.90
N ILE A 172 -4.57 10.17 -4.76
CA ILE A 172 -4.05 10.21 -6.12
C ILE A 172 -4.78 11.27 -6.97
N PRO A 173 -4.13 11.83 -8.00
CA PRO A 173 -4.72 12.83 -8.88
C PRO A 173 -6.05 12.38 -9.49
N PRO A 174 -7.01 13.30 -9.73
CA PRO A 174 -8.33 12.98 -10.29
C PRO A 174 -8.28 12.28 -11.65
N GLU A 175 -7.25 12.54 -12.45
CA GLU A 175 -7.09 11.94 -13.78
C GLU A 175 -6.75 10.45 -13.74
N LEU A 176 -6.19 9.97 -12.62
CA LEU A 176 -5.92 8.54 -12.40
C LEU A 176 -7.16 7.78 -11.87
N ARG A 177 -8.21 8.52 -11.47
CA ARG A 177 -9.50 7.98 -11.00
C ARG A 177 -10.68 8.72 -11.64
N PRO A 178 -10.80 8.70 -12.97
CA PRO A 178 -11.71 9.57 -13.70
C PRO A 178 -13.18 9.29 -13.39
N LEU A 179 -13.98 10.35 -13.51
CA LEU A 179 -15.43 10.32 -13.55
C LEU A 179 -15.86 10.64 -14.98
N VAL A 180 -16.44 9.67 -15.68
CA VAL A 180 -16.79 9.78 -17.09
C VAL A 180 -18.30 9.84 -17.25
N PRO A 181 -18.86 10.87 -17.88
CA PRO A 181 -20.28 10.91 -18.19
C PRO A 181 -20.61 9.85 -19.26
N LEU A 182 -21.72 9.15 -19.05
CA LEU A 182 -22.31 8.21 -19.98
C LEU A 182 -23.59 8.80 -20.58
N ASP A 183 -24.01 8.24 -21.72
CA ASP A 183 -25.29 8.62 -22.32
C ASP A 183 -26.46 8.38 -21.35
N GLY A 184 -27.41 9.30 -21.29
CA GLY A 184 -28.55 9.24 -20.36
C GLY A 184 -28.28 9.82 -18.97
N GLY A 185 -27.27 10.71 -18.81
CA GLY A 185 -27.02 11.47 -17.57
C GLY A 185 -26.41 10.66 -16.42
N ARG A 186 -26.00 9.42 -16.66
CA ARG A 186 -25.28 8.57 -15.70
C ARG A 186 -23.77 8.81 -15.78
N PHE A 187 -23.07 8.55 -14.66
CA PHE A 187 -21.62 8.65 -14.62
C PHE A 187 -21.00 7.28 -14.32
N ALA A 188 -19.97 6.94 -15.06
CA ALA A 188 -19.06 5.84 -14.71
C ALA A 188 -17.94 6.40 -13.87
N THR A 189 -17.68 5.79 -12.73
CA THR A 189 -16.61 6.19 -11.82
C THR A 189 -15.63 5.08 -11.58
N SER A 190 -14.39 5.43 -11.27
CA SER A 190 -13.38 4.47 -10.80
C SER A 190 -13.77 3.93 -9.41
N ASP A 191 -13.53 2.65 -9.19
CA ASP A 191 -13.73 2.00 -7.87
C ASP A 191 -12.96 2.72 -6.75
N LEU A 192 -11.82 3.35 -7.06
CA LEU A 192 -11.02 4.13 -6.11
C LEU A 192 -11.79 5.33 -5.52
N ASN A 193 -12.65 5.97 -6.28
CA ASN A 193 -13.47 7.07 -5.77
C ASN A 193 -14.43 6.62 -4.67
N ASP A 194 -15.01 5.43 -4.80
CA ASP A 194 -15.87 4.86 -3.77
C ASP A 194 -15.08 4.46 -2.51
N LEU A 195 -13.89 3.88 -2.69
CA LEU A 195 -13.01 3.55 -1.58
C LEU A 195 -12.53 4.80 -0.82
N TYR A 196 -12.12 5.88 -1.51
CA TYR A 196 -11.78 7.15 -0.87
C TYR A 196 -12.99 7.77 -0.15
N ARG A 197 -14.17 7.74 -0.77
CA ARG A 197 -15.41 8.22 -0.16
C ARG A 197 -15.70 7.52 1.16
N ARG A 198 -15.52 6.20 1.23
CA ARG A 198 -15.70 5.41 2.45
C ARG A 198 -14.73 5.84 3.55
N VAL A 199 -13.46 6.05 3.22
CA VAL A 199 -12.45 6.55 4.17
C VAL A 199 -12.87 7.92 4.73
N ILE A 200 -13.26 8.86 3.87
CA ILE A 200 -13.65 10.20 4.28
C ILE A 200 -14.90 10.18 5.17
N ILE A 201 -15.93 9.41 4.82
CA ILE A 201 -17.16 9.28 5.61
C ILE A 201 -16.84 8.73 7.00
N ARG A 202 -16.03 7.65 7.10
CA ARG A 202 -15.65 7.06 8.39
C ARG A 202 -14.80 8.00 9.22
N ASN A 203 -13.86 8.69 8.60
CA ASN A 203 -13.02 9.67 9.30
C ASN A 203 -13.85 10.85 9.86
N ASN A 204 -14.76 11.39 9.06
CA ASN A 204 -15.64 12.50 9.50
C ASN A 204 -16.60 12.06 10.60
N ARG A 205 -17.14 10.83 10.52
CA ARG A 205 -18.00 10.27 11.56
C ARG A 205 -17.21 10.09 12.87
N LEU A 206 -16.01 9.53 12.81
CA LEU A 206 -15.15 9.39 13.98
C LEU A 206 -14.83 10.75 14.60
N LYS A 207 -14.52 11.76 13.78
CA LYS A 207 -14.25 13.12 14.25
C LYS A 207 -15.41 13.66 15.09
N ARG A 208 -16.65 13.55 14.58
CA ARG A 208 -17.86 13.97 15.31
C ARG A 208 -18.04 13.21 16.62
N LEU A 209 -17.81 11.89 16.61
CA LEU A 209 -17.95 11.07 17.81
C LEU A 209 -16.94 11.44 18.90
N VAL A 210 -15.71 11.80 18.50
CA VAL A 210 -14.68 12.29 19.42
C VAL A 210 -15.07 13.67 19.99
N GLU A 211 -15.59 14.58 19.15
CA GLU A 211 -16.04 15.92 19.56
C GLU A 211 -17.18 15.86 20.61
N ILE A 212 -18.14 14.94 20.46
CA ILE A 212 -19.24 14.74 21.42
C ILE A 212 -18.88 13.85 22.60
N LYS A 213 -17.61 13.40 22.71
CA LYS A 213 -17.13 12.50 23.76
C LYS A 213 -18.00 11.23 23.90
N ALA A 214 -18.28 10.57 22.77
CA ALA A 214 -19.06 9.33 22.74
C ALA A 214 -18.43 8.23 23.61
N PRO A 215 -19.21 7.23 24.09
CA PRO A 215 -18.70 6.09 24.84
C PRO A 215 -17.58 5.37 24.10
N GLU A 216 -16.58 4.88 24.84
CA GLU A 216 -15.37 4.29 24.26
C GLU A 216 -15.65 3.06 23.38
N VAL A 217 -16.65 2.27 23.73
CA VAL A 217 -17.09 1.11 22.93
C VAL A 217 -17.48 1.53 21.51
N ILE A 218 -18.19 2.66 21.36
CA ILE A 218 -18.59 3.20 20.05
C ILE A 218 -17.36 3.75 19.33
N LEU A 219 -16.50 4.50 20.03
CA LEU A 219 -15.27 5.05 19.47
C LEU A 219 -14.35 3.95 18.94
N ARG A 220 -14.16 2.90 19.73
CA ARG A 220 -13.35 1.73 19.37
C ARG A 220 -13.87 1.05 18.08
N ASN A 221 -15.17 0.83 17.98
CA ASN A 221 -15.77 0.26 16.80
C ASN A 221 -15.57 1.15 15.55
N GLU A 222 -15.75 2.46 15.67
CA GLU A 222 -15.52 3.38 14.54
C GLU A 222 -14.03 3.50 14.17
N LYS A 223 -13.12 3.46 15.14
CA LYS A 223 -11.67 3.38 14.90
C LYS A 223 -11.33 2.10 14.10
N ARG A 224 -11.89 0.95 14.48
CA ARG A 224 -11.76 -0.30 13.74
C ARG A 224 -12.31 -0.19 12.32
N MET A 225 -13.48 0.40 12.14
CA MET A 225 -14.09 0.59 10.81
C MET A 225 -13.28 1.55 9.93
N LEU A 226 -12.62 2.57 10.52
CA LEU A 226 -11.69 3.44 9.81
C LEU A 226 -10.47 2.65 9.33
N GLN A 227 -9.84 1.86 10.19
CA GLN A 227 -8.74 0.96 9.84
C GLN A 227 -9.14 0.05 8.67
N GLU A 228 -10.29 -0.59 8.74
CA GLU A 228 -10.79 -1.47 7.69
C GLU A 228 -11.07 -0.75 6.36
N SER A 229 -11.53 0.50 6.39
CA SER A 229 -11.77 1.27 5.17
C SER A 229 -10.46 1.67 4.48
N VAL A 230 -9.42 1.98 5.25
CA VAL A 230 -8.08 2.26 4.71
C VAL A 230 -7.43 0.98 4.18
N ASP A 231 -7.59 -0.15 4.88
CA ASP A 231 -7.12 -1.45 4.39
C ASP A 231 -7.72 -1.79 3.03
N SER A 232 -9.02 -1.58 2.86
CA SER A 232 -9.71 -1.82 1.59
C SER A 232 -9.24 -0.89 0.46
N LEU A 233 -8.85 0.33 0.77
CA LEU A 233 -8.29 1.28 -0.21
C LEU A 233 -6.93 0.79 -0.74
N PHE A 234 -6.06 0.33 0.15
CA PHE A 234 -4.72 -0.11 -0.23
C PHE A 234 -4.69 -1.54 -0.79
N ASP A 235 -5.34 -2.51 -0.17
CA ASP A 235 -5.43 -3.90 -0.65
C ASP A 235 -6.73 -4.58 -0.20
N ASN A 236 -7.76 -4.47 -1.02
CA ASN A 236 -9.08 -5.06 -0.73
C ASN A 236 -9.08 -6.59 -0.72
N THR A 237 -8.14 -7.24 -1.41
CA THR A 237 -8.08 -8.71 -1.52
C THR A 237 -7.49 -9.39 -0.31
N ARG A 238 -6.69 -8.69 0.50
CA ARG A 238 -6.04 -9.24 1.70
C ARG A 238 -6.92 -9.20 2.95
N LYS A 239 -8.06 -8.57 2.87
CA LYS A 239 -9.04 -8.52 3.94
C LYS A 239 -9.90 -9.78 3.96
N SER A 240 -10.31 -10.25 5.14
CA SER A 240 -11.19 -11.40 5.31
C SER A 240 -12.54 -11.23 4.61
N SER A 241 -13.08 -10.01 4.60
CA SER A 241 -14.29 -9.64 3.87
C SER A 241 -13.99 -8.47 2.92
N ALA A 242 -13.74 -8.76 1.66
CA ALA A 242 -13.52 -7.73 0.64
C ALA A 242 -14.77 -6.85 0.45
N VAL A 243 -14.55 -5.55 0.28
CA VAL A 243 -15.63 -4.63 -0.08
C VAL A 243 -16.06 -4.90 -1.51
N LYS A 244 -17.36 -5.08 -1.71
CA LYS A 244 -17.97 -5.43 -2.99
C LYS A 244 -18.96 -4.37 -3.45
N THR A 245 -19.25 -4.36 -4.74
CA THR A 245 -20.39 -3.66 -5.34
C THR A 245 -21.69 -4.39 -5.05
N ASP A 246 -22.84 -3.77 -5.32
CA ASP A 246 -24.17 -4.39 -5.21
C ASP A 246 -24.29 -5.66 -6.06
N ALA A 247 -23.53 -5.76 -7.16
CA ALA A 247 -23.43 -6.93 -8.01
C ALA A 247 -22.41 -7.99 -7.51
N ASN A 248 -22.00 -7.96 -6.23
CA ASN A 248 -21.05 -8.89 -5.61
C ASN A 248 -19.62 -8.89 -6.20
N ARG A 249 -19.28 -7.95 -7.08
CA ARG A 249 -17.92 -7.78 -7.61
C ARG A 249 -17.04 -7.05 -6.57
N PRO A 250 -15.84 -7.57 -6.22
CA PRO A 250 -14.94 -6.86 -5.34
C PRO A 250 -14.44 -5.57 -5.99
N LEU A 251 -14.37 -4.48 -5.21
CA LEU A 251 -13.82 -3.20 -5.66
C LEU A 251 -12.32 -3.31 -5.89
N LYS A 252 -11.84 -2.69 -6.97
CA LYS A 252 -10.44 -2.68 -7.35
C LYS A 252 -9.66 -1.67 -6.51
N SER A 253 -8.74 -2.16 -5.66
CA SER A 253 -7.90 -1.35 -4.78
C SER A 253 -6.66 -0.80 -5.47
N LEU A 254 -5.87 0.03 -4.76
CA LEU A 254 -4.59 0.54 -5.25
C LEU A 254 -3.61 -0.59 -5.59
N SER A 255 -3.49 -1.62 -4.74
CA SER A 255 -2.69 -2.81 -5.01
C SER A 255 -3.11 -3.52 -6.29
N ASP A 256 -4.41 -3.65 -6.54
CA ASP A 256 -4.94 -4.32 -7.73
C ASP A 256 -4.66 -3.57 -9.03
N SER A 257 -4.42 -2.25 -8.94
CA SER A 257 -3.99 -1.45 -10.07
C SER A 257 -2.53 -1.72 -10.48
N LEU A 258 -1.73 -2.27 -9.57
CA LEU A 258 -0.30 -2.55 -9.79
C LEU A 258 -0.03 -4.01 -10.13
N LYS A 259 -0.70 -4.95 -9.44
CA LYS A 259 -0.48 -6.41 -9.53
C LYS A 259 -1.35 -7.09 -10.60
N GLY A 260 -0.95 -8.29 -11.00
CA GLY A 260 -1.69 -9.14 -11.95
C GLY A 260 -1.46 -8.81 -13.43
N LYS A 261 -2.18 -9.52 -14.32
CA LYS A 261 -2.02 -9.42 -15.78
C LYS A 261 -2.42 -8.03 -16.32
N GLN A 262 -3.43 -7.42 -15.71
CA GLN A 262 -3.94 -6.09 -16.06
C GLN A 262 -3.36 -4.97 -15.19
N GLY A 263 -2.42 -5.31 -14.31
CA GLY A 263 -1.73 -4.34 -13.48
C GLY A 263 -0.69 -3.53 -14.26
N ARG A 264 -0.32 -2.39 -13.72
CA ARG A 264 0.60 -1.43 -14.35
C ARG A 264 1.94 -2.05 -14.72
N PHE A 265 2.49 -2.92 -13.88
CA PHE A 265 3.77 -3.56 -14.18
C PHE A 265 3.72 -4.44 -15.43
N ARG A 266 2.78 -5.37 -15.50
CA ARG A 266 2.70 -6.32 -16.62
C ARG A 266 2.10 -5.72 -17.89
N GLN A 267 1.15 -4.81 -17.78
CA GLN A 267 0.43 -4.24 -18.91
C GLN A 267 1.14 -3.06 -19.58
N ASN A 268 1.83 -2.21 -18.80
CA ASN A 268 2.33 -0.93 -19.28
C ASN A 268 3.84 -0.72 -19.11
N LEU A 269 4.50 -1.45 -18.18
CA LEU A 269 5.94 -1.27 -17.90
C LEU A 269 6.79 -2.37 -18.53
N LEU A 270 6.45 -3.63 -18.37
CA LEU A 270 7.17 -4.76 -18.98
C LEU A 270 6.91 -4.90 -20.47
N GLY A 271 5.80 -4.36 -20.97
CA GLY A 271 5.46 -4.31 -22.38
C GLY A 271 4.57 -3.11 -22.65
N LYS A 272 4.77 -2.46 -23.79
CA LYS A 272 3.99 -1.29 -24.22
C LYS A 272 3.52 -1.50 -25.65
N ARG A 273 2.42 -0.84 -26.02
CA ARG A 273 2.08 -0.66 -27.42
C ARG A 273 3.07 0.30 -28.04
N VAL A 274 3.57 -0.05 -29.20
CA VAL A 274 4.60 0.73 -29.90
C VAL A 274 4.09 1.13 -31.27
N ASP A 275 4.61 2.27 -31.78
CA ASP A 275 4.39 2.72 -33.14
C ASP A 275 5.23 1.89 -34.12
N TYR A 276 5.00 2.05 -35.41
CA TYR A 276 5.72 1.38 -36.50
C TYR A 276 5.64 -0.15 -36.40
N SER A 277 4.51 -0.67 -35.99
CA SER A 277 4.21 -2.10 -35.90
C SER A 277 2.91 -2.44 -36.58
N ALA A 278 2.79 -3.67 -37.08
CA ALA A 278 1.61 -4.15 -37.77
C ALA A 278 1.32 -5.61 -37.44
N ARG A 279 0.08 -6.02 -37.60
CA ARG A 279 -0.39 -7.40 -37.42
C ARG A 279 -1.43 -7.73 -38.45
N SER A 280 -1.25 -8.88 -39.15
CA SER A 280 -2.22 -9.38 -40.10
C SER A 280 -2.22 -10.91 -40.13
N VAL A 281 -3.14 -11.47 -40.88
CA VAL A 281 -3.19 -12.90 -41.16
C VAL A 281 -2.07 -13.26 -42.12
N ILE A 282 -1.42 -14.40 -41.89
CA ILE A 282 -0.40 -14.95 -42.81
C ILE A 282 -1.04 -16.01 -43.71
N VAL A 283 -0.65 -16.00 -44.95
CA VAL A 283 -1.11 -16.95 -46.00
C VAL A 283 0.07 -17.53 -46.76
N GLY A 284 -0.11 -18.64 -47.43
CA GLY A 284 0.91 -19.21 -48.30
C GLY A 284 1.22 -18.29 -49.47
N GLY A 285 2.50 -18.22 -49.89
CA GLY A 285 2.99 -17.46 -51.03
C GLY A 285 3.90 -18.33 -51.89
N PRO A 286 3.35 -19.17 -52.78
CA PRO A 286 4.14 -20.13 -53.57
C PRO A 286 5.13 -19.45 -54.52
N GLU A 287 4.92 -18.19 -54.86
CA GLU A 287 5.79 -17.39 -55.73
C GLU A 287 7.02 -16.81 -55.02
N LEU A 288 7.00 -16.83 -53.67
CA LEU A 288 8.07 -16.26 -52.85
C LEU A 288 9.13 -17.31 -52.53
N LYS A 289 10.39 -16.90 -52.51
CA LYS A 289 11.49 -17.71 -52.00
C LYS A 289 11.42 -17.90 -50.49
N LEU A 290 12.12 -18.90 -49.96
CA LEU A 290 12.12 -19.21 -48.52
C LEU A 290 12.53 -18.05 -47.61
N TYR A 291 13.31 -17.11 -48.10
CA TYR A 291 13.78 -15.92 -47.38
C TYR A 291 13.00 -14.63 -47.72
N GLU A 292 11.97 -14.71 -48.54
CA GLU A 292 11.14 -13.58 -48.96
C GLU A 292 9.82 -13.54 -48.19
N CYS A 293 9.35 -12.35 -47.90
CA CYS A 293 8.08 -12.10 -47.25
C CYS A 293 7.34 -10.98 -47.98
N GLY A 294 6.11 -11.27 -48.43
CA GLY A 294 5.25 -10.26 -49.03
C GLY A 294 4.50 -9.46 -47.99
N LEU A 295 4.65 -8.15 -48.01
CA LEU A 295 3.94 -7.23 -47.11
C LEU A 295 2.93 -6.39 -47.91
N PRO A 296 1.71 -6.17 -47.39
CA PRO A 296 0.79 -5.17 -47.95
C PRO A 296 1.43 -3.78 -47.93
N LYS A 297 1.26 -3.03 -49.01
CA LYS A 297 1.85 -1.68 -49.17
C LYS A 297 1.52 -0.76 -48.00
N ASP A 298 0.28 -0.81 -47.53
CA ASP A 298 -0.20 -0.01 -46.40
C ASP A 298 0.55 -0.28 -45.11
N MET A 299 0.81 -1.57 -44.83
CA MET A 299 1.61 -1.98 -43.68
C MET A 299 3.06 -1.59 -43.85
N ALA A 300 3.63 -1.76 -45.03
CA ALA A 300 4.99 -1.38 -45.31
C ALA A 300 5.21 0.13 -45.12
N ALA A 301 4.28 0.97 -45.58
CA ALA A 301 4.35 2.43 -45.38
C ALA A 301 4.39 2.83 -43.92
N GLU A 302 3.62 2.16 -43.05
CA GLU A 302 3.63 2.45 -41.61
C GLU A 302 4.88 1.91 -40.89
N LEU A 303 5.32 0.68 -41.24
CA LEU A 303 6.53 0.09 -40.66
C LEU A 303 7.79 0.88 -41.00
N TYR A 304 7.93 1.33 -42.24
CA TYR A 304 9.10 2.04 -42.76
C TYR A 304 8.97 3.57 -42.71
N LYS A 305 7.92 4.09 -42.12
CA LYS A 305 7.62 5.54 -42.01
C LYS A 305 8.82 6.41 -41.66
N PRO A 306 9.63 6.09 -40.63
CA PRO A 306 10.81 6.89 -40.28
C PRO A 306 11.87 6.93 -41.39
N PHE A 307 12.09 5.78 -42.06
CA PHE A 307 13.07 5.67 -43.13
C PHE A 307 12.62 6.40 -44.39
N ILE A 308 11.33 6.34 -44.73
CA ILE A 308 10.75 7.09 -45.85
C ILE A 308 10.88 8.61 -45.57
N ILE A 309 10.54 9.07 -44.39
CA ILE A 309 10.70 10.49 -43.99
C ILE A 309 12.13 10.92 -44.20
N ARG A 310 13.09 10.14 -43.72
CA ARG A 310 14.52 10.44 -43.85
C ARG A 310 14.91 10.53 -45.33
N LYS A 311 14.51 9.58 -46.18
CA LYS A 311 14.83 9.56 -47.60
C LYS A 311 14.18 10.70 -48.39
N LEU A 312 12.95 11.09 -48.06
CA LEU A 312 12.28 12.26 -48.65
C LEU A 312 13.01 13.57 -48.35
N ILE A 313 13.57 13.71 -47.14
CA ILE A 313 14.36 14.89 -46.76
C ILE A 313 15.74 14.86 -47.42
N GLU A 314 16.42 13.70 -47.40
CA GLU A 314 17.75 13.55 -48.02
C GLU A 314 17.70 13.83 -49.55
N ARG A 315 16.63 13.43 -50.21
CA ARG A 315 16.41 13.72 -51.65
C ARG A 315 15.92 15.14 -51.92
N GLY A 316 15.75 15.98 -50.89
CA GLY A 316 15.32 17.37 -51.05
C GLY A 316 13.87 17.58 -51.48
N ILE A 317 13.04 16.50 -51.54
CA ILE A 317 11.64 16.55 -51.96
C ILE A 317 10.79 17.32 -50.92
N VAL A 318 11.13 17.18 -49.67
CA VAL A 318 10.50 17.92 -48.56
C VAL A 318 11.52 18.53 -47.61
N LYS A 319 11.19 19.71 -47.11
CA LYS A 319 12.06 20.43 -46.14
C LYS A 319 11.73 20.12 -44.67
N THR A 320 10.54 19.57 -44.39
CA THR A 320 10.07 19.36 -43.01
C THR A 320 9.47 17.98 -42.80
N VAL A 321 9.66 17.43 -41.60
CA VAL A 321 9.06 16.17 -41.17
C VAL A 321 7.52 16.20 -41.26
N LYS A 322 6.91 17.38 -41.02
CA LYS A 322 5.46 17.55 -41.10
C LYS A 322 4.93 17.38 -42.52
N SER A 323 5.66 17.92 -43.51
CA SER A 323 5.32 17.74 -44.92
C SER A 323 5.53 16.31 -45.39
N ALA A 324 6.63 15.66 -44.98
CA ALA A 324 6.89 14.25 -45.26
C ALA A 324 5.77 13.35 -44.76
N LYS A 325 5.31 13.55 -43.49
CA LYS A 325 4.18 12.79 -42.93
C LYS A 325 2.91 12.94 -43.79
N LYS A 326 2.59 14.17 -44.23
CA LYS A 326 1.41 14.39 -45.09
C LYS A 326 1.47 13.65 -46.38
N ILE A 327 2.63 13.57 -47.05
CA ILE A 327 2.85 12.81 -48.28
C ILE A 327 2.64 11.32 -48.04
N ILE A 328 3.18 10.78 -46.96
CA ILE A 328 3.01 9.37 -46.60
C ILE A 328 1.54 9.05 -46.29
N ASP A 329 0.87 9.91 -45.50
CA ASP A 329 -0.54 9.72 -45.11
C ASP A 329 -1.48 9.79 -46.36
N ARG A 330 -1.11 10.58 -47.40
CA ARG A 330 -1.82 10.65 -48.66
C ARG A 330 -1.50 9.51 -49.62
N ARG A 331 -0.53 8.66 -49.28
CA ARG A 331 -0.12 7.53 -50.12
C ARG A 331 0.30 7.93 -51.54
N GLU A 332 1.00 9.06 -51.67
CA GLU A 332 1.47 9.53 -52.98
C GLU A 332 2.42 8.51 -53.62
N PRO A 333 2.44 8.37 -54.95
CA PRO A 333 3.28 7.39 -55.69
C PRO A 333 4.77 7.48 -55.29
N LEU A 334 5.20 8.62 -54.88
CA LEU A 334 6.58 8.92 -54.47
C LEU A 334 7.02 8.20 -53.18
N VAL A 335 6.09 7.64 -52.41
CA VAL A 335 6.33 6.88 -51.17
C VAL A 335 6.78 5.45 -51.45
N TRP A 336 6.42 4.93 -52.61
CA TRP A 336 6.70 3.56 -53.05
C TRP A 336 7.96 3.53 -53.91
#